data_b5b7094381a8a5d876b7dabe299078c4
#
_entry.id   b5b7094381a8a5d876b7dabe299078c4
#
_cell.length_a   1.000
_cell.length_b   1.000
_cell.length_c   1.000
_cell.angle_alpha   90.00
_cell.angle_beta   90.00
_cell.angle_gamma   90.00
#
_symmetry.space_group_name_H-M   'P 1'
#
loop_
_entity.id
_entity.type
_entity.pdbx_description
1 polymer ?
#
loop_
_entity_poly.entity_id
_entity_poly.type
_entity_poly.pdbx_seq_one_letter_code
_entity_poly.pdbx_strand_id
1 'polypeptide(L)'
;MLLYTLLGLTGTVVSLISSLISKDLVDIITGHETGKLLHTFAMMIGFSIGNILISQASSYASTFISLKVDAEIKNEIFAKMLVTDWESLTAYHTGDLVTRWSSDASNISNGILNWIPNLIIYTVRFISSLAIVIYYDPTFAIFALLGIPFSALLSRPLLRRMKNNNERSAAMNAKLYGFNQEAFSNIQTI
;
A
#
# COMPACT_ATOMS: atom_id res chain seq x y z
N MET A 1 5.56 -1.23 -14.71
CA MET A 1 6.16 -1.45 -13.39
C MET A 1 7.44 -0.64 -13.19
N LEU A 2 8.44 -0.72 -14.07
CA LEU A 2 9.71 0.02 -13.93
C LEU A 2 9.50 1.53 -13.75
N LEU A 3 8.61 2.15 -14.52
CA LEU A 3 8.33 3.58 -14.38
C LEU A 3 7.81 3.95 -12.99
N TYR A 4 6.89 3.16 -12.44
CA TYR A 4 6.35 3.38 -11.10
C TYR A 4 7.42 3.22 -10.00
N THR A 5 8.24 2.17 -10.09
CA THR A 5 9.33 1.98 -9.12
C THR A 5 10.37 3.09 -9.21
N LEU A 6 10.72 3.57 -10.41
CA LEU A 6 11.61 4.70 -10.59
C LEU A 6 11.05 5.99 -10.01
N LEU A 7 9.78 6.30 -10.26
CA LEU A 7 9.11 7.45 -9.64
C LEU A 7 9.06 7.34 -8.12
N GLY A 8 8.79 6.16 -7.58
CA GLY A 8 8.81 5.93 -6.13
C GLY A 8 10.20 6.08 -5.51
N LEU A 9 11.24 5.65 -6.22
CA LEU A 9 12.63 5.83 -5.78
C LEU A 9 13.05 7.31 -5.83
N THR A 10 12.69 8.05 -6.89
CA THR A 10 12.95 9.51 -6.95
C THR A 10 12.20 10.23 -5.82
N GLY A 11 10.96 9.86 -5.54
CA GLY A 11 10.21 10.38 -4.39
C GLY A 11 10.91 10.08 -3.06
N THR A 12 11.51 8.90 -2.92
CA THR A 12 12.31 8.55 -1.74
C THR A 12 13.52 9.46 -1.57
N VAL A 13 14.28 9.71 -2.65
CA VAL A 13 15.44 10.62 -2.62
C VAL A 13 15.01 12.02 -2.21
N VAL A 14 13.96 12.57 -2.81
CA VAL A 14 13.44 13.91 -2.47
C VAL A 14 12.97 13.97 -1.01
N SER A 15 12.32 12.91 -0.51
CA SER A 15 11.89 12.81 0.90
C SER A 15 13.08 12.80 1.87
N LEU A 16 14.16 12.10 1.53
CA LEU A 16 15.39 12.08 2.34
C LEU A 16 16.08 13.45 2.36
N ILE A 17 16.17 14.12 1.22
CA ILE A 17 16.71 15.48 1.14
C ILE A 17 15.84 16.43 1.97
N SER A 18 14.52 16.34 1.88
CA SER A 18 13.61 17.14 2.70
C SER A 18 13.81 16.91 4.20
N SER A 19 14.09 15.66 4.62
CA SER A 19 14.42 15.37 6.03
C SER A 19 15.73 16.00 6.48
N LEU A 20 16.76 16.03 5.63
CA LEU A 20 18.02 16.68 5.92
C LEU A 20 17.87 18.21 6.04
N ILE A 21 17.09 18.82 5.14
CA ILE A 21 16.77 20.26 5.20
C ILE A 21 15.99 20.57 6.49
N SER A 22 15.07 19.69 6.91
CA SER A 22 14.34 19.86 8.17
C SER A 22 15.27 19.81 9.38
N LYS A 23 16.29 18.93 9.36
CA LYS A 23 17.34 18.90 10.39
C LYS A 23 18.10 20.21 10.41
N ASP A 24 18.58 20.70 9.25
CA ASP A 24 19.32 21.95 9.15
C ASP A 24 18.50 23.15 9.65
N LEU A 25 17.18 23.15 9.41
CA LEU A 25 16.28 24.16 9.93
C LEU A 25 16.24 24.14 11.47
N VAL A 26 16.16 22.96 12.09
CA VAL A 26 16.20 22.82 13.56
C VAL A 26 17.53 23.31 14.10
N ASP A 27 18.65 22.94 13.49
CA ASP A 27 19.99 23.35 13.90
C ASP A 27 20.17 24.89 13.81
N ILE A 28 19.63 25.52 12.76
CA ILE A 28 19.64 26.99 12.59
C ILE A 28 18.81 27.68 13.68
N ILE A 29 17.63 27.15 14.01
CA ILE A 29 16.75 27.73 15.03
C ILE A 29 17.39 27.59 16.41
N THR A 30 17.97 26.45 16.74
CA THR A 30 18.61 26.18 18.02
C THR A 30 19.96 26.94 18.15
N GLY A 31 20.70 27.08 17.05
CA GLY A 31 21.96 27.82 16.98
C GLY A 31 21.81 29.33 16.88
N HIS A 32 20.58 29.86 16.81
CA HIS A 32 20.31 31.33 16.68
C HIS A 32 20.89 31.99 15.42
N GLU A 33 21.16 31.21 14.36
CA GLU A 33 21.67 31.74 13.07
C GLU A 33 20.51 32.25 12.18
N THR A 34 19.90 33.37 12.56
CA THR A 34 18.70 33.93 11.89
C THR A 34 18.90 34.28 10.41
N GLY A 35 20.16 34.55 9.99
CA GLY A 35 20.47 34.97 8.62
C GLY A 35 20.20 33.92 7.54
N LYS A 36 20.19 32.62 7.88
CA LYS A 36 19.99 31.52 6.95
C LYS A 36 18.53 30.96 6.96
N LEU A 37 17.75 31.41 7.95
CA LEU A 37 16.42 30.83 8.23
C LEU A 37 15.46 30.97 7.05
N LEU A 38 15.40 32.13 6.42
CA LEU A 38 14.49 32.37 5.29
C LEU A 38 14.83 31.49 4.07
N HIS A 39 16.13 31.33 3.78
CA HIS A 39 16.60 30.52 2.66
C HIS A 39 16.29 29.01 2.87
N THR A 40 16.59 28.50 4.06
CA THR A 40 16.32 27.09 4.42
C THR A 40 14.83 26.81 4.45
N PHE A 41 14.02 27.75 4.94
CA PHE A 41 12.57 27.63 4.93
C PHE A 41 11.99 27.62 3.50
N ALA A 42 12.51 28.50 2.62
CA ALA A 42 12.11 28.52 1.20
C ALA A 42 12.48 27.20 0.50
N MET A 43 13.68 26.66 0.75
CA MET A 43 14.08 25.36 0.24
C MET A 43 13.16 24.23 0.76
N MET A 44 12.82 24.22 2.05
CA MET A 44 11.93 23.24 2.63
C MET A 44 10.55 23.25 1.95
N ILE A 45 9.99 24.43 1.71
CA ILE A 45 8.72 24.58 0.97
C ILE A 45 8.86 24.03 -0.46
N GLY A 46 9.93 24.42 -1.17
CA GLY A 46 10.19 23.97 -2.55
C GLY A 46 10.29 22.45 -2.66
N PHE A 47 11.08 21.81 -1.79
CA PHE A 47 11.19 20.36 -1.75
C PHE A 47 9.90 19.67 -1.31
N SER A 48 9.11 20.26 -0.42
CA SER A 48 7.81 19.74 -0.02
C SER A 48 6.82 19.75 -1.19
N ILE A 49 6.75 20.84 -1.94
CA ILE A 49 5.92 20.93 -3.15
C ILE A 49 6.40 19.92 -4.20
N GLY A 50 7.71 19.82 -4.43
CA GLY A 50 8.30 18.82 -5.33
C GLY A 50 7.93 17.40 -4.95
N ASN A 51 7.98 17.07 -3.66
CA ASN A 51 7.59 15.76 -3.14
C ASN A 51 6.10 15.47 -3.40
N ILE A 52 5.22 16.44 -3.18
CA ILE A 52 3.78 16.30 -3.47
C ILE A 52 3.56 16.04 -4.96
N LEU A 53 4.20 16.79 -5.85
CA LEU A 53 4.05 16.62 -7.29
C LEU A 53 4.53 15.24 -7.76
N ILE A 54 5.70 14.79 -7.29
CA ILE A 54 6.24 13.45 -7.59
C ILE A 54 5.31 12.35 -7.06
N SER A 55 4.80 12.52 -5.85
CA SER A 55 3.86 11.58 -5.22
C SER A 55 2.56 11.47 -6.01
N GLN A 56 2.00 12.58 -6.46
CA GLN A 56 0.79 12.60 -7.30
C GLN A 56 1.04 11.98 -8.68
N ALA A 57 2.15 12.29 -9.32
CA ALA A 57 2.54 11.68 -10.59
C ALA A 57 2.71 10.15 -10.45
N SER A 58 3.37 9.71 -9.38
CA SER A 58 3.55 8.30 -9.05
C SER A 58 2.22 7.58 -8.80
N SER A 59 1.32 8.21 -8.04
CA SER A 59 -0.02 7.68 -7.76
C SER A 59 -0.85 7.55 -9.02
N TYR A 60 -0.82 8.57 -9.88
CA TYR A 60 -1.52 8.54 -11.17
C TYR A 60 -0.99 7.42 -12.08
N ALA A 61 0.33 7.30 -12.20
CA ALA A 61 0.97 6.25 -12.99
C ALA A 61 0.62 4.85 -12.46
N SER A 62 0.65 4.67 -11.14
CA SER A 62 0.27 3.41 -10.47
C SER A 62 -1.18 3.04 -10.77
N THR A 63 -2.11 3.98 -10.59
CA THR A 63 -3.53 3.75 -10.83
C THR A 63 -3.81 3.40 -12.29
N PHE A 64 -3.20 4.14 -13.23
CA PHE A 64 -3.38 3.88 -14.67
C PHE A 64 -2.88 2.49 -15.06
N ILE A 65 -1.69 2.10 -14.59
CA ILE A 65 -1.12 0.78 -14.86
C ILE A 65 -1.99 -0.31 -14.21
N SER A 66 -2.46 -0.09 -12.99
CA SER A 66 -3.31 -1.04 -12.26
C SER A 66 -4.62 -1.30 -13.00
N LEU A 67 -5.30 -0.26 -13.45
CA LEU A 67 -6.56 -0.38 -14.20
C LEU A 67 -6.35 -1.10 -15.55
N LYS A 68 -5.26 -0.78 -16.24
CA LYS A 68 -4.95 -1.42 -17.53
C LYS A 68 -4.69 -2.92 -17.36
N VAL A 69 -3.84 -3.30 -16.41
CA VAL A 69 -3.50 -4.71 -16.16
C VAL A 69 -4.71 -5.48 -15.62
N ASP A 70 -5.52 -4.88 -14.73
CA ASP A 70 -6.76 -5.49 -14.25
C ASP A 70 -7.72 -5.79 -15.41
N ALA A 71 -7.89 -4.85 -16.34
CA ALA A 71 -8.71 -5.04 -17.53
C ALA A 71 -8.13 -6.12 -18.47
N GLU A 72 -6.81 -6.17 -18.67
CA GLU A 72 -6.16 -7.19 -19.50
C GLU A 72 -6.34 -8.60 -18.90
N ILE A 73 -6.14 -8.76 -17.59
CA ILE A 73 -6.34 -10.03 -16.89
C ILE A 73 -7.82 -10.49 -16.99
N LYS A 74 -8.76 -9.58 -16.75
CA LYS A 74 -10.19 -9.89 -16.85
C LYS A 74 -10.60 -10.28 -18.26
N ASN A 75 -10.09 -9.59 -19.26
CA ASN A 75 -10.35 -9.92 -20.67
C ASN A 75 -9.77 -11.29 -21.04
N GLU A 76 -8.57 -11.62 -20.57
CA GLU A 76 -7.96 -12.92 -20.84
C GLU A 76 -8.75 -14.06 -20.16
N ILE A 77 -9.15 -13.88 -18.90
CA ILE A 77 -9.98 -14.86 -18.19
C ILE A 77 -11.32 -15.05 -18.92
N PHE A 78 -11.97 -13.96 -19.30
CA PHE A 78 -13.24 -14.01 -20.01
C PHE A 78 -13.11 -14.71 -21.39
N ALA A 79 -12.07 -14.39 -22.15
CA ALA A 79 -11.80 -15.05 -23.42
C ALA A 79 -11.57 -16.55 -23.24
N LYS A 80 -10.86 -16.98 -22.20
CA LYS A 80 -10.68 -18.39 -21.87
C LYS A 80 -11.99 -19.06 -21.47
N MET A 81 -12.85 -18.40 -20.70
CA MET A 81 -14.17 -18.92 -20.37
C MET A 81 -15.02 -19.18 -21.60
N LEU A 82 -14.95 -18.32 -22.62
CA LEU A 82 -15.73 -18.46 -23.85
C LEU A 82 -15.31 -19.66 -24.73
N VAL A 83 -14.06 -20.10 -24.64
CA VAL A 83 -13.54 -21.25 -25.41
C VAL A 83 -13.46 -22.54 -24.61
N THR A 84 -13.84 -22.51 -23.32
CA THR A 84 -13.86 -23.68 -22.46
C THR A 84 -15.14 -24.49 -22.70
N ASP A 85 -15.02 -25.82 -22.69
CA ASP A 85 -16.15 -26.72 -22.88
C ASP A 85 -17.24 -26.48 -21.85
N TRP A 86 -18.48 -26.48 -22.32
CA TRP A 86 -19.69 -26.25 -21.50
C TRP A 86 -19.78 -27.17 -20.29
N GLU A 87 -19.43 -28.45 -20.44
CA GLU A 87 -19.43 -29.42 -19.37
C GLU A 87 -18.49 -29.04 -18.23
N SER A 88 -17.30 -28.53 -18.55
CA SER A 88 -16.33 -28.04 -17.56
C SER A 88 -16.81 -26.75 -16.85
N LEU A 89 -17.53 -25.89 -17.55
CA LEU A 89 -18.07 -24.65 -16.95
C LEU A 89 -19.29 -24.93 -16.05
N THR A 90 -20.15 -25.89 -16.40
CA THR A 90 -21.33 -26.24 -15.60
C THR A 90 -20.98 -26.93 -14.27
N ALA A 91 -19.76 -27.47 -14.13
CA ALA A 91 -19.26 -27.99 -12.87
C ALA A 91 -19.09 -26.88 -11.79
N TYR A 92 -19.04 -25.62 -12.20
CA TYR A 92 -18.93 -24.45 -11.30
C TYR A 92 -20.25 -23.68 -11.26
N HIS A 93 -20.62 -23.19 -10.09
CA HIS A 93 -21.73 -22.24 -10.00
C HIS A 93 -21.38 -20.92 -10.70
N THR A 94 -22.34 -20.35 -11.42
CA THR A 94 -22.15 -19.06 -12.13
C THR A 94 -21.62 -17.96 -11.21
N GLY A 95 -22.08 -17.93 -9.95
CA GLY A 95 -21.59 -16.97 -8.93
C GLY A 95 -20.09 -17.13 -8.63
N ASP A 96 -19.58 -18.37 -8.60
CA ASP A 96 -18.15 -18.63 -8.38
C ASP A 96 -17.31 -18.15 -9.56
N LEU A 97 -17.77 -18.38 -10.78
CA LEU A 97 -17.09 -17.90 -11.99
C LEU A 97 -17.03 -16.38 -12.03
N VAL A 98 -18.13 -15.69 -11.70
CA VAL A 98 -18.17 -14.23 -11.62
C VAL A 98 -17.24 -13.71 -10.52
N THR A 99 -17.20 -14.37 -9.38
CA THR A 99 -16.30 -13.98 -8.27
C THR A 99 -14.84 -14.13 -8.67
N ARG A 100 -14.45 -15.22 -9.29
CA ARG A 100 -13.08 -15.45 -9.80
C ARG A 100 -12.70 -14.43 -10.86
N TRP A 101 -13.60 -14.15 -11.80
CA TRP A 101 -13.39 -13.16 -12.85
C TRP A 101 -13.28 -11.73 -12.31
N SER A 102 -14.10 -11.35 -11.33
CA SER A 102 -14.16 -9.99 -10.81
C SER A 102 -13.20 -9.75 -9.64
N SER A 103 -13.37 -10.48 -8.55
CA SER A 103 -12.65 -10.24 -7.29
C SER A 103 -11.27 -10.86 -7.28
N ASP A 104 -11.14 -12.15 -7.67
CA ASP A 104 -9.85 -12.84 -7.60
C ASP A 104 -8.86 -12.25 -8.62
N ALA A 105 -9.34 -11.95 -9.83
CA ALA A 105 -8.52 -11.27 -10.84
C ALA A 105 -8.00 -9.91 -10.35
N SER A 106 -8.87 -9.09 -9.75
CA SER A 106 -8.48 -7.80 -9.19
C SER A 106 -7.52 -7.95 -8.00
N ASN A 107 -7.71 -8.95 -7.14
CA ASN A 107 -6.80 -9.22 -6.02
C ASN A 107 -5.40 -9.62 -6.50
N ILE A 108 -5.31 -10.45 -7.54
CA ILE A 108 -4.04 -10.84 -8.17
C ILE A 108 -3.36 -9.62 -8.79
N SER A 109 -4.10 -8.84 -9.58
CA SER A 109 -3.60 -7.61 -10.21
C SER A 109 -3.05 -6.63 -9.17
N ASN A 110 -3.83 -6.33 -8.14
CA ASN A 110 -3.43 -5.44 -7.05
C ASN A 110 -2.23 -5.98 -6.25
N GLY A 111 -2.18 -7.29 -5.99
CA GLY A 111 -1.07 -7.94 -5.32
C GLY A 111 0.24 -7.72 -6.09
N ILE A 112 0.26 -8.03 -7.37
CA ILE A 112 1.47 -7.93 -8.20
C ILE A 112 1.89 -6.47 -8.41
N LEU A 113 0.92 -5.58 -8.66
CA LEU A 113 1.21 -4.20 -9.06
C LEU A 113 1.53 -3.27 -7.89
N ASN A 114 0.99 -3.55 -6.71
CA ASN A 114 1.21 -2.70 -5.54
C ASN A 114 2.21 -3.29 -4.55
N TRP A 115 2.17 -4.59 -4.27
CA TRP A 115 3.01 -5.17 -3.22
C TRP A 115 4.48 -5.23 -3.62
N ILE A 116 4.80 -5.71 -4.83
CA ILE A 116 6.20 -5.91 -5.25
C ILE A 116 6.93 -4.57 -5.38
N PRO A 117 6.42 -3.56 -6.13
CA PRO A 117 7.08 -2.26 -6.23
C PRO A 117 7.20 -1.55 -4.87
N ASN A 118 6.15 -1.59 -4.06
CA ASN A 118 6.17 -0.96 -2.75
C ASN A 118 7.18 -1.61 -1.81
N LEU A 119 7.33 -2.93 -1.85
CA LEU A 119 8.34 -3.64 -1.08
C LEU A 119 9.76 -3.13 -1.42
N ILE A 120 10.05 -2.97 -2.71
CA ILE A 120 11.34 -2.44 -3.18
C ILE A 120 11.54 -1.01 -2.68
N ILE A 121 10.55 -0.14 -2.88
CA ILE A 121 10.61 1.28 -2.48
C ILE A 121 10.82 1.40 -0.97
N TYR A 122 10.04 0.67 -0.16
CA TYR A 122 10.16 0.72 1.30
C TYR A 122 11.48 0.14 1.80
N THR A 123 11.99 -0.92 1.16
CA THR A 123 13.29 -1.48 1.51
C THR A 123 14.42 -0.49 1.25
N VAL A 124 14.44 0.14 0.08
CA VAL A 124 15.42 1.17 -0.25
C VAL A 124 15.29 2.36 0.70
N ARG A 125 14.08 2.82 0.97
CA ARG A 125 13.82 3.91 1.91
C ARG A 125 14.32 3.57 3.31
N PHE A 126 14.04 2.38 3.80
CA PHE A 126 14.49 1.92 5.12
C PHE A 126 16.01 1.89 5.22
N ILE A 127 16.69 1.26 4.24
CA ILE A 127 18.15 1.17 4.21
C ILE A 127 18.78 2.57 4.15
N SER A 128 18.26 3.43 3.27
CA SER A 128 18.79 4.80 3.12
C SER A 128 18.57 5.66 4.37
N SER A 129 17.39 5.57 5.00
CA SER A 129 17.12 6.28 6.25
C SER A 129 18.00 5.77 7.39
N LEU A 130 18.20 4.45 7.48
CA LEU A 130 19.07 3.86 8.49
C LEU A 130 20.53 4.28 8.29
N ALA A 131 21.01 4.31 7.04
CA ALA A 131 22.37 4.77 6.72
C ALA A 131 22.58 6.23 7.15
N ILE A 132 21.60 7.11 6.92
CA ILE A 132 21.65 8.51 7.37
C ILE A 132 21.72 8.58 8.90
N VAL A 133 20.87 7.83 9.61
CA VAL A 133 20.87 7.83 11.08
C VAL A 133 22.20 7.33 11.64
N ILE A 134 22.77 6.25 11.07
CA ILE A 134 24.09 5.74 11.48
C ILE A 134 25.19 6.76 11.27
N TYR A 135 25.11 7.52 10.16
CA TYR A 135 26.11 8.56 9.84
C TYR A 135 26.08 9.71 10.84
N TYR A 136 24.91 10.13 11.30
CA TYR A 136 24.77 11.26 12.24
C TYR A 136 24.92 10.84 13.71
N ASP A 137 24.32 9.73 14.10
CA ASP A 137 24.36 9.22 15.47
C ASP A 137 24.20 7.70 15.49
N PRO A 138 25.31 6.94 15.56
CA PRO A 138 25.29 5.49 15.66
C PRO A 138 24.57 4.98 16.91
N THR A 139 24.60 5.74 18.00
CA THR A 139 23.91 5.35 19.26
C THR A 139 22.41 5.36 19.07
N PHE A 140 21.88 6.40 18.41
CA PHE A 140 20.46 6.51 18.10
C PHE A 140 20.02 5.40 17.12
N ALA A 141 20.88 5.02 16.17
CA ALA A 141 20.60 3.92 15.26
C ALA A 141 20.38 2.57 16.00
N ILE A 142 21.16 2.30 17.05
CA ILE A 142 20.99 1.11 17.87
C ILE A 142 19.63 1.12 18.58
N PHE A 143 19.26 2.25 19.18
CA PHE A 143 17.93 2.40 19.80
C PHE A 143 16.78 2.23 18.80
N ALA A 144 16.90 2.80 17.60
CA ALA A 144 15.91 2.66 16.54
C ALA A 144 15.76 1.19 16.10
N LEU A 145 16.86 0.46 15.94
CA LEU A 145 16.85 -0.97 15.59
C LEU A 145 16.26 -1.83 16.71
N LEU A 146 16.52 -1.51 17.98
CA LEU A 146 15.91 -2.21 19.12
C LEU A 146 14.39 -1.97 19.21
N GLY A 147 13.91 -0.85 18.70
CA GLY A 147 12.47 -0.53 18.61
C GLY A 147 11.70 -1.50 17.71
N ILE A 148 12.34 -2.10 16.69
CA ILE A 148 11.69 -3.04 15.76
C ILE A 148 11.20 -4.32 16.48
N PRO A 149 12.05 -5.09 17.17
CA PRO A 149 11.60 -6.28 17.88
C PRO A 149 10.63 -5.94 19.02
N PHE A 150 10.81 -4.80 19.68
CA PHE A 150 9.90 -4.33 20.71
C PHE A 150 8.50 -4.06 20.16
N SER A 151 8.40 -3.33 19.06
CA SER A 151 7.10 -3.07 18.39
C SER A 151 6.45 -4.37 17.88
N ALA A 152 7.24 -5.30 17.34
CA ALA A 152 6.75 -6.61 16.89
C ALA A 152 6.18 -7.42 18.08
N LEU A 153 6.82 -7.35 19.23
CA LEU A 153 6.35 -8.04 20.44
C LEU A 153 5.02 -7.47 20.94
N LEU A 154 4.90 -6.15 20.95
CA LEU A 154 3.66 -5.45 21.34
C LEU A 154 2.51 -5.68 20.34
N SER A 155 2.83 -5.84 19.07
CA SER A 155 1.84 -6.06 18.01
C SER A 155 1.22 -7.47 18.04
N ARG A 156 1.94 -8.48 18.55
CA ARG A 156 1.46 -9.87 18.57
C ARG A 156 0.09 -10.06 19.27
N PRO A 157 -0.15 -9.57 20.49
CA PRO A 157 -1.45 -9.73 21.14
C PRO A 157 -2.56 -8.96 20.41
N LEU A 158 -2.22 -7.80 19.81
CA LEU A 158 -3.15 -7.01 19.01
C LEU A 158 -3.57 -7.76 17.74
N LEU A 159 -2.61 -8.32 17.01
CA LEU A 159 -2.88 -9.12 15.81
C LEU A 159 -3.74 -10.34 16.11
N ARG A 160 -3.50 -11.03 17.25
CA ARG A 160 -4.35 -12.15 17.68
C ARG A 160 -5.79 -11.71 17.96
N ARG A 161 -5.96 -10.58 18.64
CA ARG A 161 -7.31 -10.02 18.89
C ARG A 161 -8.00 -9.60 17.59
N MET A 162 -7.27 -8.97 16.68
CA MET A 162 -7.81 -8.59 15.37
C MET A 162 -8.23 -9.82 14.57
N LYS A 163 -7.41 -10.88 14.54
CA LYS A 163 -7.75 -12.14 13.88
C LYS A 163 -9.06 -12.72 14.42
N ASN A 164 -9.17 -12.86 15.73
CA ASN A 164 -10.38 -13.41 16.37
C ASN A 164 -11.62 -12.53 16.10
N ASN A 165 -11.46 -11.21 16.10
CA ASN A 165 -12.56 -10.30 15.77
C ASN A 165 -12.96 -10.40 14.29
N ASN A 166 -12.01 -10.53 13.37
CA ASN A 166 -12.29 -10.73 11.95
C ASN A 166 -13.01 -12.05 11.68
N GLU A 167 -12.61 -13.13 12.35
CA GLU A 167 -13.28 -14.43 12.27
C GLU A 167 -14.73 -14.35 12.78
N ARG A 168 -14.95 -13.65 13.90
CA ARG A 168 -16.30 -13.40 14.45
C ARG A 168 -17.14 -12.54 13.50
N SER A 169 -16.56 -11.47 12.97
CA SER A 169 -17.23 -10.61 11.98
C SER A 169 -17.59 -11.38 10.71
N ALA A 170 -16.70 -12.22 10.22
CA ALA A 170 -16.98 -13.06 9.04
C ALA A 170 -18.13 -14.04 9.32
N ALA A 171 -18.14 -14.68 10.49
CA ALA A 171 -19.22 -15.59 10.89
C ALA A 171 -20.57 -14.87 11.06
N MET A 172 -20.56 -13.65 11.63
CA MET A 172 -21.77 -12.81 11.75
C MET A 172 -22.27 -12.36 10.38
N ASN A 173 -21.39 -11.91 9.51
CA ASN A 173 -21.75 -11.53 8.14
C ASN A 173 -22.35 -12.72 7.36
N ALA A 174 -21.75 -13.91 7.48
CA ALA A 174 -22.31 -15.11 6.84
C ALA A 174 -23.73 -15.42 7.32
N LYS A 175 -24.01 -15.30 8.63
CA LYS A 175 -25.37 -15.44 9.16
C LYS A 175 -26.32 -14.36 8.65
N LEU A 176 -25.85 -13.12 8.58
CA LEU A 176 -26.66 -12.00 8.08
C LEU A 176 -27.01 -12.19 6.60
N TYR A 177 -26.04 -12.63 5.79
CA TYR A 177 -26.30 -12.93 4.37
C TYR A 177 -27.27 -14.09 4.21
N GLY A 178 -27.13 -15.17 5.01
CA GLY A 178 -28.06 -16.28 5.01
C GLY A 178 -29.49 -15.82 5.36
N PHE A 179 -29.64 -15.06 6.43
CA PHE A 179 -30.94 -14.48 6.82
C PHE A 179 -31.55 -13.58 5.74
N ASN A 180 -30.74 -12.70 5.14
CA ASN A 180 -31.21 -11.84 4.06
C ASN A 180 -31.64 -12.67 2.83
N GLN A 181 -30.88 -13.71 2.48
CA GLN A 181 -31.24 -14.59 1.37
C GLN A 181 -32.55 -15.33 1.63
N GLU A 182 -32.78 -15.84 2.84
CA GLU A 182 -34.03 -16.45 3.24
C GLU A 182 -35.20 -15.45 3.20
N ALA A 183 -34.99 -14.25 3.72
CA ALA A 183 -35.99 -13.19 3.72
C ALA A 183 -36.39 -12.78 2.28
N PHE A 184 -35.42 -12.61 1.38
CA PHE A 184 -35.69 -12.28 -0.01
C PHE A 184 -36.33 -13.45 -0.79
N SER A 185 -35.95 -14.68 -0.49
CA SER A 185 -36.54 -15.86 -1.10
C SER A 185 -38.01 -16.06 -0.71
N ASN A 186 -38.39 -15.63 0.48
CA ASN A 186 -39.75 -15.80 1.01
C ASN A 186 -40.65 -14.56 0.78
N ILE A 187 -40.15 -13.49 0.16
CA ILE A 187 -40.95 -12.29 -0.17
C ILE A 187 -42.16 -12.60 -1.09
N GLN A 188 -42.05 -13.65 -1.92
CA GLN A 188 -43.18 -14.07 -2.79
C GLN A 188 -44.27 -14.79 -2.05
N THR A 189 -44.10 -15.17 -0.79
CA THR A 189 -45.05 -15.97 0.00
C THR A 189 -45.87 -15.12 0.97
N ILE A 190 -45.63 -13.81 1.02
CA ILE A 190 -46.38 -12.79 1.78
C ILE A 190 -47.27 -12.01 0.83
#